data_70a677a685bd0a2bbea12d9415641c7c
#
_entry.id   70a677a685bd0a2bbea12d9415641c7c
#
_cell.length_a   1.000
_cell.length_b   1.000
_cell.length_c   1.000
_cell.angle_alpha   90.00
_cell.angle_beta   90.00
_cell.angle_gamma   90.00
#
_symmetry.space_group_name_H-M   'P 1'
#
loop_
_entity.id
_entity.type
_entity.pdbx_description
1 polymer ?
#
loop_
_entity_poly.entity_id
_entity_poly.type
_entity_poly.pdbx_seq_one_letter_code
_entity_poly.pdbx_strand_id
1 'polypeptide(L)'
;MKLYRNTLFAVVAAAFAVTAQAQDLTGTLKKVKDTGAITVGYRESSIPFSYLDDKQQPIGYAMDLCMKIVDAVKADLKMPNLKVNLQPVTSSNRIPQLQAGNIDLECGSTTNSVERQKQVSFGPTYFVINVTAAVKKSSGIKTLADLNGKTISTTSGTTSVPLLKKYEKTKNIDIKEIYGKDHAESFLLMVQDRTAAFVMDDILLAGQIANMDKPGDFMIIPESLRQEPYSMMIRKDDPQFKALVDKTIGGVMKSGEIEKIYAKWFTSPIPPKGANLNFPETPAIKAAFANPNDKGVE
;
A
#
# COMPACT_ATOMS: atom_id res chain seq x y z
N MET A 1 79.32 -5.13 42.84
CA MET A 1 78.01 -5.69 43.26
C MET A 1 76.96 -4.66 42.84
N LYS A 2 76.22 -4.91 41.75
CA LYS A 2 75.10 -4.05 41.30
C LYS A 2 73.83 -4.89 41.31
N LEU A 3 72.91 -4.49 42.19
CA LEU A 3 71.55 -5.07 42.23
C LEU A 3 70.70 -4.53 41.08
N TYR A 4 70.17 -5.39 40.24
CA TYR A 4 69.11 -5.04 39.28
C TYR A 4 67.75 -5.31 39.94
N ARG A 5 66.95 -4.23 40.01
CA ARG A 5 65.59 -4.26 40.53
C ARG A 5 64.64 -4.33 39.30
N ASN A 6 64.09 -5.54 39.08
CA ASN A 6 63.05 -5.77 38.04
C ASN A 6 61.71 -5.19 38.53
N THR A 7 61.23 -4.17 37.87
CA THR A 7 59.86 -3.66 38.07
C THR A 7 58.93 -4.33 37.05
N LEU A 8 58.04 -5.20 37.56
CA LEU A 8 56.97 -5.81 36.77
C LEU A 8 55.84 -4.77 36.59
N PHE A 9 55.60 -4.30 35.37
CA PHE A 9 54.42 -3.53 35.00
C PHE A 9 53.26 -4.51 34.69
N ALA A 10 52.27 -4.61 35.58
CA ALA A 10 51.01 -5.29 35.33
C ALA A 10 50.09 -4.37 34.52
N VAL A 11 49.88 -4.67 33.24
CA VAL A 11 48.89 -3.99 32.39
C VAL A 11 47.55 -4.63 32.70
N VAL A 12 46.69 -3.93 33.44
CA VAL A 12 45.29 -4.30 33.65
C VAL A 12 44.49 -3.88 32.36
N ALA A 13 44.22 -4.84 31.50
CA ALA A 13 43.29 -4.63 30.41
C ALA A 13 41.86 -4.63 30.94
N ALA A 14 41.27 -3.44 31.15
CA ALA A 14 39.83 -3.29 31.42
C ALA A 14 39.05 -3.60 30.18
N ALA A 15 38.49 -4.81 30.08
CA ALA A 15 37.51 -5.16 29.07
C ALA A 15 36.19 -4.42 29.36
N PHE A 16 35.91 -3.34 28.60
CA PHE A 16 34.59 -2.75 28.59
C PHE A 16 33.63 -3.73 27.89
N ALA A 17 32.90 -4.50 28.67
CA ALA A 17 31.73 -5.21 28.17
C ALA A 17 30.66 -4.18 27.88
N VAL A 18 30.53 -3.82 26.60
CA VAL A 18 29.37 -3.06 26.10
C VAL A 18 28.18 -4.02 26.20
N THR A 19 27.46 -3.94 27.32
CA THR A 19 26.15 -4.57 27.43
C THR A 19 25.25 -3.85 26.43
N ALA A 20 24.97 -4.48 25.29
CA ALA A 20 23.90 -4.05 24.41
C ALA A 20 22.60 -4.11 25.22
N GLN A 21 22.16 -2.98 25.77
CA GLN A 21 20.87 -2.87 26.42
C GLN A 21 19.84 -3.13 25.30
N ALA A 22 19.15 -4.27 25.39
CA ALA A 22 18.01 -4.53 24.53
C ALA A 22 17.01 -3.41 24.81
N GLN A 23 16.74 -2.58 23.79
CA GLN A 23 15.76 -1.50 23.90
C GLN A 23 14.41 -2.13 24.21
N ASP A 24 13.71 -1.66 25.25
CA ASP A 24 12.38 -2.13 25.60
C ASP A 24 11.45 -2.00 24.41
N LEU A 25 10.66 -3.03 24.15
CA LEU A 25 9.67 -3.03 23.08
C LEU A 25 8.57 -2.01 23.39
N THR A 26 8.18 -1.28 22.37
CA THR A 26 7.09 -0.30 22.44
C THR A 26 6.10 -0.50 21.28
N GLY A 27 4.98 0.21 21.30
CA GLY A 27 4.02 0.28 20.20
C GLY A 27 3.54 -1.10 19.72
N THR A 28 3.53 -1.29 18.42
CA THR A 28 3.05 -2.52 17.76
C THR A 28 3.88 -3.73 18.14
N LEU A 29 5.21 -3.63 18.17
CA LEU A 29 6.06 -4.78 18.51
C LEU A 29 5.80 -5.28 19.92
N LYS A 30 5.62 -4.36 20.88
CA LYS A 30 5.24 -4.74 22.26
C LYS A 30 3.88 -5.43 22.28
N LYS A 31 2.84 -4.83 21.66
CA LYS A 31 1.50 -5.42 21.56
C LYS A 31 1.57 -6.84 21.00
N VAL A 32 2.26 -7.03 19.88
CA VAL A 32 2.40 -8.32 19.20
C VAL A 32 3.11 -9.34 20.10
N LYS A 33 4.17 -8.92 20.81
CA LYS A 33 4.89 -9.77 21.77
C LYS A 33 3.99 -10.23 22.92
N ASP A 34 3.21 -9.30 23.47
CA ASP A 34 2.35 -9.55 24.64
C ASP A 34 1.13 -10.43 24.28
N THR A 35 0.56 -10.22 23.08
CA THR A 35 -0.67 -10.93 22.65
C THR A 35 -0.41 -12.21 21.88
N GLY A 36 0.80 -12.42 21.36
CA GLY A 36 1.12 -13.55 20.50
C GLY A 36 0.47 -13.47 19.11
N ALA A 37 -0.02 -12.30 18.69
CA ALA A 37 -0.72 -12.13 17.41
C ALA A 37 -0.44 -10.78 16.76
N ILE A 38 -0.37 -10.78 15.42
CA ILE A 38 -0.39 -9.58 14.59
C ILE A 38 -1.66 -9.58 13.74
N THR A 39 -2.33 -8.43 13.62
CA THR A 39 -3.54 -8.29 12.79
C THR A 39 -3.25 -7.45 11.56
N VAL A 40 -3.43 -8.05 10.40
CA VAL A 40 -3.22 -7.45 9.08
C VAL A 40 -4.56 -7.03 8.48
N GLY A 41 -4.72 -5.74 8.18
CA GLY A 41 -5.86 -5.21 7.46
C GLY A 41 -5.69 -5.43 5.95
N TYR A 42 -6.66 -6.06 5.30
CA TYR A 42 -6.64 -6.32 3.87
C TYR A 42 -7.86 -5.74 3.15
N ARG A 43 -7.78 -5.62 1.82
CA ARG A 43 -8.87 -5.15 0.96
C ARG A 43 -9.49 -6.32 0.20
N GLU A 44 -10.78 -6.22 -0.08
CA GLU A 44 -11.53 -7.28 -0.77
C GLU A 44 -11.60 -7.07 -2.29
N SER A 45 -11.33 -5.85 -2.78
CA SER A 45 -11.51 -5.52 -4.20
C SER A 45 -10.46 -4.55 -4.80
N SER A 46 -9.26 -4.47 -4.20
CA SER A 46 -8.15 -3.63 -4.69
C SER A 46 -7.18 -4.44 -5.57
N ILE A 47 -7.67 -4.93 -6.72
CA ILE A 47 -6.87 -5.74 -7.67
C ILE A 47 -5.83 -4.86 -8.36
N PRO A 48 -4.51 -5.26 -8.40
CA PRO A 48 -3.95 -6.53 -7.97
C PRO A 48 -3.24 -6.46 -6.59
N PHE A 49 -3.50 -5.43 -5.76
CA PHE A 49 -2.75 -5.19 -4.50
C PHE A 49 -3.23 -6.05 -3.34
N SER A 50 -4.55 -6.09 -3.13
CA SER A 50 -5.21 -6.83 -2.04
C SER A 50 -6.66 -7.09 -2.44
N TYR A 51 -6.99 -8.35 -2.64
CA TYR A 51 -8.32 -8.78 -3.07
C TYR A 51 -8.54 -10.26 -2.73
N LEU A 52 -9.77 -10.72 -2.84
CA LEU A 52 -10.12 -12.11 -2.55
C LEU A 52 -9.97 -12.99 -3.78
N ASP A 53 -9.34 -14.16 -3.60
CA ASP A 53 -9.32 -15.22 -4.61
C ASP A 53 -10.64 -16.02 -4.61
N ASP A 54 -10.73 -17.06 -5.46
CA ASP A 54 -11.90 -17.95 -5.56
C ASP A 54 -12.19 -18.71 -4.25
N LYS A 55 -11.20 -18.82 -3.36
CA LYS A 55 -11.32 -19.47 -2.05
C LYS A 55 -11.59 -18.47 -0.93
N GLN A 56 -11.88 -17.21 -1.26
CA GLN A 56 -12.08 -16.11 -0.32
C GLN A 56 -10.84 -15.85 0.55
N GLN A 57 -9.65 -16.10 0.02
CA GLN A 57 -8.40 -15.77 0.70
C GLN A 57 -7.85 -14.45 0.16
N PRO A 58 -7.39 -13.54 1.03
CA PRO A 58 -6.79 -12.30 0.58
C PRO A 58 -5.42 -12.55 -0.04
N ILE A 59 -5.29 -12.14 -1.29
CA ILE A 59 -4.07 -12.25 -2.10
C ILE A 59 -3.74 -10.88 -2.73
N GLY A 60 -2.56 -10.74 -3.30
CA GLY A 60 -2.16 -9.56 -4.05
C GLY A 60 -0.73 -9.10 -3.78
N TYR A 61 -0.30 -8.13 -4.55
CA TYR A 61 1.04 -7.55 -4.48
C TYR A 61 1.35 -6.96 -3.09
N ALA A 62 0.42 -6.17 -2.54
CA ALA A 62 0.57 -5.60 -1.21
C ALA A 62 0.52 -6.68 -0.12
N MET A 63 -0.27 -7.74 -0.32
CA MET A 63 -0.33 -8.87 0.61
C MET A 63 1.01 -9.62 0.65
N ASP A 64 1.64 -9.89 -0.51
CA ASP A 64 2.95 -10.53 -0.57
C ASP A 64 4.01 -9.69 0.19
N LEU A 65 4.03 -8.37 -0.01
CA LEU A 65 4.95 -7.48 0.68
C LEU A 65 4.67 -7.42 2.19
N CYS A 66 3.40 -7.40 2.60
CA CYS A 66 3.02 -7.41 4.01
C CYS A 66 3.45 -8.70 4.72
N MET A 67 3.36 -9.84 4.05
CA MET A 67 3.82 -11.10 4.65
C MET A 67 5.33 -11.10 4.86
N LYS A 68 6.13 -10.38 4.06
CA LYS A 68 7.55 -10.12 4.36
C LYS A 68 7.73 -9.34 5.67
N ILE A 69 6.88 -8.33 5.91
CA ILE A 69 6.90 -7.60 7.18
C ILE A 69 6.52 -8.51 8.35
N VAL A 70 5.48 -9.34 8.19
CA VAL A 70 5.08 -10.33 9.21
C VAL A 70 6.21 -11.29 9.53
N ASP A 71 6.92 -11.79 8.52
CA ASP A 71 8.06 -12.69 8.72
C ASP A 71 9.24 -11.98 9.40
N ALA A 72 9.48 -10.71 9.09
CA ALA A 72 10.46 -9.89 9.81
C ALA A 72 10.06 -9.69 11.28
N VAL A 73 8.78 -9.49 11.60
CA VAL A 73 8.27 -9.42 12.98
C VAL A 73 8.49 -10.74 13.71
N LYS A 74 8.17 -11.89 13.07
CA LYS A 74 8.43 -13.21 13.65
C LYS A 74 9.90 -13.41 14.01
N ALA A 75 10.79 -13.00 13.11
CA ALA A 75 12.23 -13.12 13.32
C ALA A 75 12.74 -12.18 14.42
N ASP A 76 12.34 -10.92 14.40
CA ASP A 76 12.76 -9.89 15.36
C ASP A 76 12.32 -10.25 16.81
N LEU A 77 11.06 -10.66 16.95
CA LEU A 77 10.49 -11.05 18.25
C LEU A 77 10.83 -12.49 18.67
N LYS A 78 11.50 -13.26 17.81
CA LYS A 78 11.78 -14.70 17.99
C LYS A 78 10.51 -15.52 18.27
N MET A 79 9.45 -15.24 17.46
CA MET A 79 8.13 -15.87 17.58
C MET A 79 7.75 -16.59 16.27
N PRO A 80 8.35 -17.75 15.95
CA PRO A 80 8.11 -18.45 14.68
C PRO A 80 6.62 -18.84 14.50
N ASN A 81 5.91 -19.08 15.60
CA ASN A 81 4.50 -19.47 15.61
C ASN A 81 3.56 -18.26 15.87
N LEU A 82 4.00 -17.04 15.57
CA LEU A 82 3.16 -15.84 15.70
C LEU A 82 1.86 -16.02 14.92
N LYS A 83 0.72 -15.81 15.60
CA LYS A 83 -0.59 -15.85 14.96
C LYS A 83 -0.78 -14.65 14.05
N VAL A 84 -1.24 -14.88 12.84
CA VAL A 84 -1.60 -13.82 11.89
C VAL A 84 -3.12 -13.78 11.75
N ASN A 85 -3.73 -12.69 12.19
CA ASN A 85 -5.16 -12.44 11.99
C ASN A 85 -5.31 -11.57 10.73
N LEU A 86 -6.33 -11.87 9.93
CA LEU A 86 -6.67 -11.11 8.73
C LEU A 86 -8.00 -10.39 8.96
N GLN A 87 -8.04 -9.07 8.75
CA GLN A 87 -9.20 -8.22 8.98
C GLN A 87 -9.55 -7.44 7.71
N PRO A 88 -10.76 -7.60 7.14
CA PRO A 88 -11.17 -6.79 5.99
C PRO A 88 -11.36 -5.32 6.38
N VAL A 89 -10.87 -4.43 5.52
CA VAL A 89 -11.03 -2.99 5.67
C VAL A 89 -11.43 -2.33 4.34
N THR A 90 -12.15 -1.22 4.43
CA THR A 90 -12.52 -0.38 3.28
C THR A 90 -11.61 0.85 3.21
N SER A 91 -11.70 1.60 2.10
CA SER A 91 -10.96 2.87 1.99
C SER A 91 -11.34 3.88 3.06
N SER A 92 -12.61 3.87 3.52
CA SER A 92 -13.09 4.81 4.53
C SER A 92 -12.79 4.42 5.97
N ASN A 93 -12.68 3.11 6.30
CA ASN A 93 -12.49 2.68 7.68
C ASN A 93 -11.05 2.26 8.04
N ARG A 94 -10.15 2.03 7.06
CA ARG A 94 -8.77 1.55 7.32
C ARG A 94 -7.97 2.43 8.27
N ILE A 95 -8.06 3.77 8.16
CA ILE A 95 -7.37 4.69 9.07
C ILE A 95 -7.94 4.60 10.50
N PRO A 96 -9.25 4.73 10.73
CA PRO A 96 -9.84 4.51 12.05
C PRO A 96 -9.52 3.13 12.65
N GLN A 97 -9.56 2.05 11.86
CA GLN A 97 -9.24 0.70 12.34
C GLN A 97 -7.78 0.58 12.80
N LEU A 98 -6.86 1.21 12.08
CA LEU A 98 -5.44 1.24 12.45
C LEU A 98 -5.20 2.08 13.71
N GLN A 99 -5.80 3.27 13.82
CA GLN A 99 -5.68 4.15 14.98
C GLN A 99 -6.26 3.51 16.25
N ALA A 100 -7.37 2.79 16.13
CA ALA A 100 -7.99 2.06 17.23
C ALA A 100 -7.20 0.80 17.64
N GLY A 101 -6.17 0.40 16.88
CA GLY A 101 -5.39 -0.81 17.15
C GLY A 101 -6.10 -2.11 16.78
N ASN A 102 -7.22 -2.04 16.04
CA ASN A 102 -7.93 -3.22 15.54
C ASN A 102 -7.13 -3.94 14.44
N ILE A 103 -6.32 -3.20 13.68
CA ILE A 103 -5.28 -3.73 12.80
C ILE A 103 -3.92 -3.13 13.17
N ASP A 104 -2.85 -3.84 12.87
CA ASP A 104 -1.48 -3.42 13.15
C ASP A 104 -0.75 -2.88 11.92
N LEU A 105 -1.14 -3.38 10.74
CA LEU A 105 -0.58 -3.07 9.43
C LEU A 105 -1.70 -3.11 8.40
N GLU A 106 -1.79 -2.10 7.52
CA GLU A 106 -2.74 -2.11 6.39
C GLU A 106 -2.02 -2.44 5.09
N CYS A 107 -2.55 -3.44 4.40
CA CYS A 107 -1.99 -4.07 3.21
C CYS A 107 -2.95 -3.91 2.04
N GLY A 108 -2.93 -2.77 1.40
CA GLY A 108 -3.87 -2.47 0.32
C GLY A 108 -3.30 -1.50 -0.72
N SER A 109 -4.15 -0.62 -1.18
CA SER A 109 -3.87 0.42 -2.16
C SER A 109 -4.01 1.79 -1.49
N THR A 110 -3.11 2.10 -0.53
CA THR A 110 -3.22 3.33 0.25
C THR A 110 -2.23 4.37 -0.22
N THR A 111 -2.77 5.47 -0.76
CA THR A 111 -1.99 6.65 -1.08
C THR A 111 -1.35 7.22 0.18
N ASN A 112 -0.04 7.37 0.16
CA ASN A 112 0.70 8.15 1.13
C ASN A 112 0.57 9.64 0.77
N SER A 113 -0.19 10.40 1.56
CA SER A 113 -0.34 11.84 1.42
C SER A 113 0.05 12.56 2.71
N VAL A 114 0.51 13.80 2.57
CA VAL A 114 0.87 14.66 3.71
C VAL A 114 -0.32 14.81 4.68
N GLU A 115 -1.55 14.87 4.17
CA GLU A 115 -2.74 14.93 5.01
C GLU A 115 -2.93 13.66 5.85
N ARG A 116 -2.75 12.47 5.24
CA ARG A 116 -2.84 11.19 5.96
C ARG A 116 -1.70 10.98 6.94
N GLN A 117 -0.51 11.51 6.64
CA GLN A 117 0.64 11.47 7.55
C GLN A 117 0.41 12.22 8.87
N LYS A 118 -0.58 13.12 8.94
CA LYS A 118 -1.00 13.72 10.22
C LYS A 118 -1.65 12.72 11.15
N GLN A 119 -2.21 11.63 10.64
CA GLN A 119 -3.01 10.65 11.36
C GLN A 119 -2.33 9.28 11.52
N VAL A 120 -1.50 8.89 10.57
CA VAL A 120 -0.83 7.57 10.48
C VAL A 120 0.58 7.74 9.94
N SER A 121 1.40 6.70 10.04
CA SER A 121 2.73 6.63 9.40
C SER A 121 2.70 5.66 8.22
N PHE A 122 3.68 5.82 7.33
CA PHE A 122 3.80 5.02 6.12
C PHE A 122 5.20 4.43 5.99
N GLY A 123 5.30 3.23 5.43
CA GLY A 123 6.55 2.64 4.97
C GLY A 123 7.01 3.22 3.62
N PRO A 124 8.08 2.69 3.03
CA PRO A 124 8.55 3.09 1.71
C PRO A 124 7.50 2.91 0.62
N THR A 125 7.51 3.81 -0.36
CA THR A 125 6.63 3.75 -1.54
C THR A 125 6.92 2.49 -2.35
N TYR A 126 5.93 1.60 -2.45
CA TYR A 126 6.05 0.34 -3.19
C TYR A 126 5.36 0.36 -4.57
N PHE A 127 4.63 1.42 -4.89
CA PHE A 127 3.99 1.60 -6.19
C PHE A 127 3.65 3.07 -6.43
N VAL A 128 3.47 3.46 -7.70
CA VAL A 128 3.06 4.83 -8.08
C VAL A 128 1.96 4.72 -9.12
N ILE A 129 0.83 5.40 -8.85
CA ILE A 129 -0.39 5.38 -9.64
C ILE A 129 -0.69 6.76 -10.24
N ASN A 130 -1.64 6.79 -11.18
CA ASN A 130 -2.28 8.00 -11.65
C ASN A 130 -3.79 7.92 -11.38
N VAL A 131 -4.36 8.94 -10.75
CA VAL A 131 -5.82 9.03 -10.57
C VAL A 131 -6.45 9.49 -11.88
N THR A 132 -7.37 8.68 -12.44
CA THR A 132 -8.03 8.94 -13.71
C THR A 132 -9.45 8.38 -13.73
N ALA A 133 -10.02 8.04 -14.88
CA ALA A 133 -11.35 7.45 -14.99
C ALA A 133 -11.38 6.29 -15.98
N ALA A 134 -12.18 5.26 -15.66
CA ALA A 134 -12.62 4.25 -16.61
C ALA A 134 -14.00 4.64 -17.17
N VAL A 135 -14.23 4.31 -18.44
CA VAL A 135 -15.48 4.52 -19.15
C VAL A 135 -15.77 3.34 -20.08
N LYS A 136 -17.04 3.15 -20.45
CA LYS A 136 -17.38 2.33 -21.60
C LYS A 136 -16.97 3.04 -22.90
N LYS A 137 -16.37 2.33 -23.86
CA LYS A 137 -16.02 2.91 -25.16
C LYS A 137 -17.25 3.45 -25.92
N SER A 138 -18.41 2.80 -25.73
CA SER A 138 -19.69 3.22 -26.29
C SER A 138 -20.21 4.55 -25.76
N SER A 139 -19.70 5.06 -24.64
CA SER A 139 -20.11 6.35 -24.05
C SER A 139 -19.64 7.56 -24.87
N GLY A 140 -18.62 7.40 -25.71
CA GLY A 140 -17.97 8.48 -26.45
C GLY A 140 -17.11 9.43 -25.61
N ILE A 141 -17.00 9.21 -24.28
CA ILE A 141 -16.15 9.99 -23.36
C ILE A 141 -14.69 9.61 -23.62
N LYS A 142 -13.83 10.61 -23.81
CA LYS A 142 -12.41 10.42 -24.14
C LYS A 142 -11.47 11.21 -23.22
N THR A 143 -11.98 12.26 -22.58
CA THR A 143 -11.22 13.17 -21.72
C THR A 143 -11.91 13.35 -20.37
N LEU A 144 -11.19 13.82 -19.38
CA LEU A 144 -11.78 14.16 -18.07
C LEU A 144 -12.76 15.36 -18.19
N ALA A 145 -12.58 16.24 -19.18
CA ALA A 145 -13.49 17.35 -19.43
C ALA A 145 -14.87 16.88 -19.94
N ASP A 146 -14.94 15.73 -20.63
CA ASP A 146 -16.19 15.14 -21.12
C ASP A 146 -17.10 14.64 -19.97
N LEU A 147 -16.59 14.61 -18.73
CA LEU A 147 -17.37 14.29 -17.53
C LEU A 147 -18.29 15.41 -17.09
N ASN A 148 -18.19 16.61 -17.69
CA ASN A 148 -19.07 17.74 -17.40
C ASN A 148 -20.55 17.36 -17.60
N GLY A 149 -21.38 17.67 -16.60
CA GLY A 149 -22.81 17.34 -16.57
C GLY A 149 -23.13 15.85 -16.41
N LYS A 150 -22.13 14.99 -16.17
CA LYS A 150 -22.32 13.56 -16.02
C LYS A 150 -22.44 13.13 -14.56
N THR A 151 -23.10 12.00 -14.35
CA THR A 151 -23.03 11.29 -13.08
C THR A 151 -21.90 10.26 -13.14
N ILE A 152 -20.98 10.32 -12.19
CA ILE A 152 -19.84 9.40 -12.10
C ILE A 152 -19.86 8.64 -10.77
N SER A 153 -19.16 7.52 -10.69
CA SER A 153 -18.87 6.83 -9.45
C SER A 153 -17.45 7.06 -8.99
N THR A 154 -17.24 7.05 -7.68
CA THR A 154 -15.94 6.92 -7.03
C THR A 154 -16.10 6.18 -5.71
N THR A 155 -14.99 5.80 -5.05
CA THR A 155 -15.06 5.03 -3.80
C THR A 155 -14.90 5.95 -2.59
N SER A 156 -15.80 5.82 -1.61
CA SER A 156 -15.73 6.56 -0.35
C SER A 156 -14.38 6.41 0.36
N GLY A 157 -13.81 7.51 0.87
CA GLY A 157 -12.56 7.53 1.64
C GLY A 157 -11.29 7.44 0.79
N THR A 158 -11.40 7.58 -0.55
CA THR A 158 -10.27 7.68 -1.46
C THR A 158 -9.81 9.13 -1.68
N THR A 159 -8.62 9.31 -2.20
CA THR A 159 -8.09 10.61 -2.64
C THR A 159 -8.74 11.11 -3.92
N SER A 160 -9.39 10.24 -4.68
CA SER A 160 -10.13 10.59 -5.89
C SER A 160 -11.24 11.62 -5.61
N VAL A 161 -11.90 11.52 -4.43
CA VAL A 161 -12.99 12.44 -4.06
C VAL A 161 -12.53 13.90 -4.00
N PRO A 162 -11.57 14.29 -3.15
CA PRO A 162 -11.11 15.68 -3.10
C PRO A 162 -10.43 16.14 -4.39
N LEU A 163 -9.78 15.23 -5.13
CA LEU A 163 -9.17 15.57 -6.42
C LEU A 163 -10.21 15.92 -7.47
N LEU A 164 -11.31 15.16 -7.52
CA LEU A 164 -12.41 15.44 -8.44
C LEU A 164 -13.06 16.79 -8.11
N LYS A 165 -13.33 17.08 -6.84
CA LYS A 165 -13.83 18.39 -6.39
C LYS A 165 -12.90 19.54 -6.79
N LYS A 166 -11.60 19.35 -6.64
CA LYS A 166 -10.61 20.33 -7.08
C LYS A 166 -10.63 20.52 -8.59
N TYR A 167 -10.76 19.43 -9.35
CA TYR A 167 -10.84 19.47 -10.80
C TYR A 167 -12.09 20.23 -11.29
N GLU A 168 -13.27 19.89 -10.74
CA GLU A 168 -14.54 20.59 -11.02
C GLU A 168 -14.40 22.10 -10.85
N LYS A 169 -13.90 22.53 -9.70
CA LYS A 169 -13.68 23.94 -9.38
C LYS A 169 -12.69 24.60 -10.36
N THR A 170 -11.59 23.91 -10.67
CA THR A 170 -10.52 24.48 -11.52
C THR A 170 -10.96 24.61 -12.99
N LYS A 171 -11.76 23.65 -13.46
CA LYS A 171 -12.23 23.60 -14.85
C LYS A 171 -13.60 24.25 -15.04
N ASN A 172 -14.25 24.67 -13.96
CA ASN A 172 -15.60 25.23 -13.95
C ASN A 172 -16.61 24.30 -14.65
N ILE A 173 -16.61 23.03 -14.24
CA ILE A 173 -17.51 21.98 -14.72
C ILE A 173 -18.35 21.45 -13.55
N ASP A 174 -19.47 20.80 -13.84
CA ASP A 174 -20.37 20.20 -12.87
C ASP A 174 -20.39 18.67 -13.04
N ILE A 175 -20.12 17.94 -11.99
CA ILE A 175 -20.10 16.47 -11.96
C ILE A 175 -20.94 15.99 -10.78
N LYS A 176 -21.90 15.08 -11.04
CA LYS A 176 -22.64 14.41 -9.96
C LYS A 176 -21.90 13.17 -9.53
N GLU A 177 -21.60 13.06 -8.24
CA GLU A 177 -20.85 11.93 -7.69
C GLU A 177 -21.77 10.93 -6.97
N ILE A 178 -21.59 9.64 -7.24
CA ILE A 178 -22.15 8.52 -6.46
C ILE A 178 -20.98 7.76 -5.84
N TYR A 179 -21.08 7.49 -4.54
CA TYR A 179 -20.02 6.85 -3.78
C TYR A 179 -20.34 5.38 -3.50
N GLY A 180 -19.49 4.47 -4.00
CA GLY A 180 -19.51 3.08 -3.57
C GLY A 180 -18.71 2.88 -2.27
N LYS A 181 -19.02 1.83 -1.52
CA LYS A 181 -18.27 1.47 -0.31
C LYS A 181 -16.90 0.87 -0.61
N ASP A 182 -16.75 0.21 -1.77
CA ASP A 182 -15.51 -0.37 -2.26
C ASP A 182 -15.37 -0.20 -3.78
N HIS A 183 -14.23 -0.65 -4.33
CA HIS A 183 -13.92 -0.44 -5.75
C HIS A 183 -14.78 -1.28 -6.69
N ALA A 184 -15.17 -2.50 -6.28
CA ALA A 184 -16.01 -3.37 -7.09
C ALA A 184 -17.42 -2.79 -7.22
N GLU A 185 -18.03 -2.32 -6.11
CA GLU A 185 -19.34 -1.67 -6.13
C GLU A 185 -19.31 -0.40 -7.00
N SER A 186 -18.29 0.45 -6.82
CA SER A 186 -18.15 1.70 -7.60
C SER A 186 -18.01 1.42 -9.10
N PHE A 187 -17.21 0.41 -9.47
CA PHE A 187 -17.03 -0.02 -10.84
C PHE A 187 -18.33 -0.59 -11.44
N LEU A 188 -19.07 -1.38 -10.65
CA LEU A 188 -20.33 -1.99 -11.07
C LEU A 188 -21.41 -0.94 -11.40
N LEU A 189 -21.43 0.21 -10.72
CA LEU A 189 -22.32 1.32 -11.05
C LEU A 189 -22.11 1.80 -12.49
N MET A 190 -20.85 1.87 -12.96
CA MET A 190 -20.53 2.22 -14.34
C MET A 190 -20.87 1.08 -15.31
N VAL A 191 -20.58 -0.16 -14.94
CA VAL A 191 -20.92 -1.32 -15.78
C VAL A 191 -22.43 -1.43 -16.05
N GLN A 192 -23.25 -1.06 -15.04
CA GLN A 192 -24.73 -1.07 -15.12
C GLN A 192 -25.33 0.22 -15.70
N ASP A 193 -24.54 1.10 -16.30
CA ASP A 193 -24.97 2.39 -16.85
C ASP A 193 -25.65 3.34 -15.85
N ARG A 194 -25.45 3.11 -14.54
CA ARG A 194 -25.92 4.02 -13.49
C ARG A 194 -25.04 5.25 -13.35
N THR A 195 -23.78 5.13 -13.79
CA THR A 195 -22.81 6.22 -13.90
C THR A 195 -22.09 6.16 -15.24
N ALA A 196 -21.66 7.31 -15.75
CA ALA A 196 -20.96 7.40 -17.04
C ALA A 196 -19.48 7.00 -16.96
N ALA A 197 -18.89 7.10 -15.77
CA ALA A 197 -17.49 6.79 -15.51
C ALA A 197 -17.29 6.32 -14.08
N PHE A 198 -16.18 5.61 -13.83
CA PHE A 198 -15.65 5.35 -12.50
C PHE A 198 -14.28 6.03 -12.36
N VAL A 199 -14.18 7.02 -11.45
CA VAL A 199 -12.95 7.77 -11.18
C VAL A 199 -12.18 7.08 -10.07
N MET A 200 -10.95 6.61 -10.39
CA MET A 200 -10.09 5.85 -9.49
C MET A 200 -8.65 5.79 -10.06
N ASP A 201 -7.79 5.08 -9.37
CA ASP A 201 -6.40 4.87 -9.71
C ASP A 201 -6.26 3.93 -10.92
N ASP A 202 -5.45 4.30 -11.90
CA ASP A 202 -5.31 3.66 -13.21
C ASP A 202 -5.13 2.14 -13.13
N ILE A 203 -4.26 1.68 -12.25
CA ILE A 203 -3.99 0.24 -12.07
C ILE A 203 -5.17 -0.50 -11.42
N LEU A 204 -5.93 0.13 -10.51
CA LEU A 204 -7.14 -0.45 -9.94
C LEU A 204 -8.25 -0.54 -10.99
N LEU A 205 -8.36 0.48 -11.85
CA LEU A 205 -9.26 0.45 -13.00
C LEU A 205 -8.89 -0.69 -13.96
N ALA A 206 -7.60 -0.85 -14.28
CA ALA A 206 -7.11 -1.94 -15.11
C ALA A 206 -7.43 -3.30 -14.50
N GLY A 207 -7.25 -3.46 -13.19
CA GLY A 207 -7.57 -4.69 -12.46
C GLY A 207 -9.06 -5.04 -12.51
N GLN A 208 -9.95 -4.06 -12.34
CA GLN A 208 -11.40 -4.27 -12.46
C GLN A 208 -11.79 -4.64 -13.90
N ILE A 209 -11.28 -3.91 -14.89
CA ILE A 209 -11.55 -4.16 -16.31
C ILE A 209 -11.07 -5.55 -16.73
N ALA A 210 -9.88 -5.96 -16.32
CA ALA A 210 -9.29 -7.25 -16.69
C ALA A 210 -10.13 -8.45 -16.22
N ASN A 211 -10.94 -8.27 -15.18
CA ASN A 211 -11.85 -9.29 -14.65
C ASN A 211 -13.26 -9.29 -15.30
N MET A 212 -13.51 -8.39 -16.25
CA MET A 212 -14.77 -8.42 -17.02
C MET A 212 -14.74 -9.51 -18.09
N ASP A 213 -15.93 -9.96 -18.52
CA ASP A 213 -16.03 -10.93 -19.61
C ASP A 213 -15.65 -10.31 -20.95
N LYS A 214 -15.86 -9.00 -21.11
CA LYS A 214 -15.50 -8.21 -22.29
C LYS A 214 -14.66 -7.00 -21.90
N PRO A 215 -13.40 -7.18 -21.51
CA PRO A 215 -12.55 -6.07 -21.10
C PRO A 215 -12.33 -5.03 -22.22
N GLY A 216 -12.42 -5.47 -23.47
CA GLY A 216 -12.30 -4.61 -24.66
C GLY A 216 -13.38 -3.53 -24.81
N ASP A 217 -14.51 -3.65 -24.09
CA ASP A 217 -15.60 -2.66 -24.12
C ASP A 217 -15.30 -1.42 -23.27
N PHE A 218 -14.26 -1.47 -22.46
CA PHE A 218 -13.85 -0.40 -21.55
C PHE A 218 -12.55 0.27 -22.00
N MET A 219 -12.33 1.47 -21.55
CA MET A 219 -11.06 2.19 -21.67
C MET A 219 -10.78 3.00 -20.40
N ILE A 220 -9.52 3.25 -20.16
CA ILE A 220 -9.04 4.17 -19.13
C ILE A 220 -8.65 5.46 -19.86
N ILE A 221 -9.12 6.60 -19.35
CA ILE A 221 -8.80 7.92 -19.89
C ILE A 221 -7.31 8.17 -19.66
N PRO A 222 -6.54 8.59 -20.70
CA PRO A 222 -5.09 8.77 -20.57
C PRO A 222 -4.68 9.98 -19.73
N GLU A 223 -5.58 10.94 -19.52
CA GLU A 223 -5.35 12.10 -18.65
C GLU A 223 -5.37 11.70 -17.18
N SER A 224 -4.58 12.38 -16.36
CA SER A 224 -4.51 12.13 -14.92
C SER A 224 -4.87 13.37 -14.12
N LEU A 225 -5.62 13.18 -13.04
CA LEU A 225 -5.88 14.21 -12.02
C LEU A 225 -4.64 14.47 -11.17
N ARG A 226 -3.92 13.41 -10.78
CA ARG A 226 -2.69 13.46 -9.97
C ARG A 226 -1.99 12.11 -9.98
N GLN A 227 -0.65 12.14 -9.89
CA GLN A 227 0.17 10.97 -9.61
C GLN A 227 0.34 10.81 -8.10
N GLU A 228 0.24 9.57 -7.58
CA GLU A 228 0.25 9.30 -6.15
C GLU A 228 1.09 8.08 -5.78
N PRO A 229 1.87 8.13 -4.67
CA PRO A 229 2.61 6.99 -4.13
C PRO A 229 1.70 6.11 -3.25
N TYR A 230 1.80 4.78 -3.39
CA TYR A 230 1.24 3.81 -2.46
C TYR A 230 2.29 3.33 -1.47
N SER A 231 1.88 3.24 -0.20
CA SER A 231 2.74 2.76 0.87
C SER A 231 1.94 1.93 1.89
N MET A 232 2.63 1.02 2.59
CA MET A 232 2.06 0.32 3.75
C MET A 232 1.76 1.32 4.86
N MET A 233 0.59 1.20 5.47
CA MET A 233 0.14 2.12 6.52
C MET A 233 0.25 1.45 7.89
N ILE A 234 0.86 2.15 8.84
CA ILE A 234 1.09 1.74 10.22
C ILE A 234 0.67 2.85 11.18
N ARG A 235 0.54 2.53 12.48
CA ARG A 235 0.20 3.54 13.47
C ARG A 235 1.24 4.67 13.50
N LYS A 236 0.75 5.88 13.76
CA LYS A 236 1.59 7.03 14.00
C LYS A 236 2.36 6.86 15.32
N ASP A 237 3.52 7.49 15.40
CA ASP A 237 4.35 7.53 16.61
C ASP A 237 4.78 6.14 17.12
N ASP A 238 5.00 5.20 16.20
CA ASP A 238 5.52 3.85 16.45
C ASP A 238 6.88 3.64 15.76
N PRO A 239 7.96 4.26 16.28
CA PRO A 239 9.24 4.30 15.60
C PRO A 239 9.93 2.94 15.46
N GLN A 240 9.71 2.01 16.42
CA GLN A 240 10.30 0.68 16.35
C GLN A 240 9.69 -0.15 15.23
N PHE A 241 8.35 -0.15 15.12
CA PHE A 241 7.68 -0.86 14.05
C PHE A 241 7.93 -0.20 12.68
N LYS A 242 7.96 1.16 12.63
CA LYS A 242 8.34 1.91 11.43
C LYS A 242 9.72 1.50 10.92
N ALA A 243 10.72 1.45 11.80
CA ALA A 243 12.07 1.04 11.44
C ALA A 243 12.14 -0.39 10.88
N LEU A 244 11.37 -1.33 11.46
CA LEU A 244 11.25 -2.70 10.97
C LEU A 244 10.62 -2.73 9.56
N VAL A 245 9.52 -2.02 9.35
CA VAL A 245 8.83 -1.92 8.05
C VAL A 245 9.75 -1.33 7.00
N ASP A 246 10.41 -0.21 7.30
CA ASP A 246 11.33 0.47 6.38
C ASP A 246 12.51 -0.42 5.98
N LYS A 247 13.12 -1.07 6.98
CA LYS A 247 14.23 -2.02 6.74
C LYS A 247 13.78 -3.18 5.86
N THR A 248 12.60 -3.73 6.12
CA THR A 248 12.09 -4.90 5.39
C THR A 248 11.77 -4.54 3.96
N ILE A 249 10.94 -3.54 3.72
CA ILE A 249 10.53 -3.14 2.36
C ILE A 249 11.72 -2.57 1.58
N GLY A 250 12.55 -1.73 2.21
CA GLY A 250 13.79 -1.25 1.58
C GLY A 250 14.77 -2.37 1.26
N GLY A 251 14.82 -3.44 2.07
CA GLY A 251 15.61 -4.64 1.80
C GLY A 251 15.11 -5.43 0.59
N VAL A 252 13.78 -5.62 0.49
CA VAL A 252 13.13 -6.27 -0.67
C VAL A 252 13.40 -5.49 -1.96
N MET A 253 13.39 -4.16 -1.90
CA MET A 253 13.74 -3.30 -3.04
C MET A 253 15.23 -3.44 -3.42
N LYS A 254 16.12 -3.29 -2.45
CA LYS A 254 17.58 -3.32 -2.69
C LYS A 254 18.11 -4.68 -3.16
N SER A 255 17.45 -5.77 -2.79
CA SER A 255 17.84 -7.12 -3.22
C SER A 255 17.37 -7.48 -4.61
N GLY A 256 16.51 -6.68 -5.24
CA GLY A 256 15.87 -7.01 -6.51
C GLY A 256 14.72 -8.02 -6.36
N GLU A 257 14.30 -8.34 -5.14
CA GLU A 257 13.15 -9.22 -4.90
C GLU A 257 11.83 -8.55 -5.30
N ILE A 258 11.78 -7.23 -5.20
CA ILE A 258 10.58 -6.43 -5.55
C ILE A 258 10.20 -6.62 -7.02
N GLU A 259 11.16 -6.71 -7.96
CA GLU A 259 10.91 -6.91 -9.38
C GLU A 259 10.27 -8.27 -9.66
N LYS A 260 10.63 -9.30 -8.89
CA LYS A 260 10.03 -10.65 -9.02
C LYS A 260 8.58 -10.63 -8.52
N ILE A 261 8.33 -9.97 -7.38
CA ILE A 261 6.98 -9.81 -6.84
C ILE A 261 6.14 -8.93 -7.78
N TYR A 262 6.73 -7.88 -8.35
CA TYR A 262 6.09 -7.02 -9.34
C TYR A 262 5.69 -7.83 -10.59
N ALA A 263 6.62 -8.57 -11.17
CA ALA A 263 6.37 -9.38 -12.35
C ALA A 263 5.23 -10.39 -12.15
N LYS A 264 5.14 -11.00 -10.96
CA LYS A 264 4.05 -11.93 -10.60
C LYS A 264 2.67 -11.28 -10.73
N TRP A 265 2.52 -10.00 -10.33
CA TRP A 265 1.21 -9.36 -10.19
C TRP A 265 0.84 -8.41 -11.34
N PHE A 266 1.81 -7.89 -12.09
CA PHE A 266 1.57 -6.86 -13.09
C PHE A 266 1.89 -7.27 -14.53
N THR A 267 2.78 -8.26 -14.71
CA THR A 267 3.19 -8.71 -16.06
C THR A 267 3.03 -10.21 -16.28
N SER A 268 2.38 -10.90 -15.34
CA SER A 268 2.03 -12.33 -15.46
C SER A 268 0.51 -12.52 -15.27
N PRO A 269 -0.05 -13.68 -15.67
CA PRO A 269 -1.45 -14.00 -15.38
C PRO A 269 -1.73 -14.06 -13.87
N ILE A 270 -2.78 -13.39 -13.40
CA ILE A 270 -3.18 -13.34 -11.99
C ILE A 270 -4.55 -13.97 -11.74
N PRO A 271 -4.78 -14.56 -10.55
CA PRO A 271 -6.10 -15.02 -10.15
C PRO A 271 -7.15 -13.88 -10.15
N PRO A 272 -8.47 -14.18 -10.24
CA PRO A 272 -9.03 -15.53 -10.44
C PRO A 272 -9.08 -15.94 -11.90
N LYS A 273 -9.18 -15.01 -12.85
CA LYS A 273 -9.42 -15.29 -14.28
C LYS A 273 -8.15 -15.53 -15.11
N GLY A 274 -6.96 -15.46 -14.53
CA GLY A 274 -5.70 -15.59 -15.26
C GLY A 274 -5.41 -14.39 -16.18
N ALA A 275 -5.98 -13.24 -15.91
CA ALA A 275 -5.73 -12.02 -16.69
C ALA A 275 -4.32 -11.49 -16.44
N ASN A 276 -3.61 -11.09 -17.50
CA ASN A 276 -2.36 -10.35 -17.41
C ASN A 276 -2.66 -8.86 -17.60
N LEU A 277 -2.29 -8.04 -16.63
CA LEU A 277 -2.51 -6.60 -16.70
C LEU A 277 -1.58 -5.91 -17.71
N ASN A 278 -0.49 -6.57 -18.12
CA ASN A 278 0.52 -6.04 -19.03
C ASN A 278 0.98 -4.62 -18.62
N PHE A 279 1.17 -4.44 -17.32
CA PHE A 279 1.54 -3.15 -16.73
C PHE A 279 3.03 -3.18 -16.32
N PRO A 280 3.95 -2.75 -17.22
CA PRO A 280 5.37 -2.72 -16.91
C PRO A 280 5.68 -1.60 -15.91
N GLU A 281 6.81 -1.73 -15.20
CA GLU A 281 7.29 -0.70 -14.29
C GLU A 281 7.47 0.64 -15.01
N THR A 282 6.76 1.66 -14.53
CA THR A 282 6.94 3.03 -15.01
C THR A 282 8.25 3.63 -14.49
N PRO A 283 8.77 4.72 -15.10
CA PRO A 283 9.93 5.43 -14.56
C PRO A 283 9.76 5.85 -13.09
N ALA A 284 8.54 6.25 -12.67
CA ALA A 284 8.24 6.62 -11.29
C ALA A 284 8.33 5.42 -10.33
N ILE A 285 7.86 4.24 -10.72
CA ILE A 285 7.97 3.00 -9.94
C ILE A 285 9.43 2.60 -9.80
N LYS A 286 10.19 2.60 -10.90
CA LYS A 286 11.64 2.32 -10.87
C LYS A 286 12.42 3.27 -9.96
N ALA A 287 12.09 4.56 -10.00
CA ALA A 287 12.69 5.55 -9.13
C ALA A 287 12.38 5.30 -7.64
N ALA A 288 11.14 4.88 -7.32
CA ALA A 288 10.74 4.51 -5.96
C ALA A 288 11.52 3.29 -5.45
N PHE A 289 11.73 2.27 -6.27
CA PHE A 289 12.51 1.07 -5.90
C PHE A 289 13.99 1.37 -5.72
N ALA A 290 14.56 2.20 -6.61
CA ALA A 290 15.97 2.59 -6.54
C ALA A 290 16.28 3.50 -5.34
N ASN A 291 15.30 4.26 -4.86
CA ASN A 291 15.47 5.20 -3.76
C ASN A 291 14.29 5.13 -2.77
N PRO A 292 14.22 4.05 -1.96
CA PRO A 292 13.13 3.84 -1.01
C PRO A 292 12.95 5.03 -0.06
N ASN A 293 11.75 5.58 -0.03
CA ASN A 293 11.39 6.68 0.86
C ASN A 293 9.88 6.69 1.11
N ASP A 294 9.44 7.44 2.11
CA ASP A 294 8.05 7.59 2.55
C ASP A 294 7.49 9.00 2.32
N LYS A 295 7.96 9.69 1.29
CA LYS A 295 7.45 11.03 0.95
C LYS A 295 6.00 10.96 0.51
N GLY A 296 5.15 11.72 1.23
CA GLY A 296 3.75 11.87 0.89
C GLY A 296 3.54 12.88 -0.23
N VAL A 297 2.47 12.67 -1.03
CA VAL A 297 1.98 13.66 -2.00
C VAL A 297 1.13 14.72 -1.29
N GLU A 298 1.21 15.98 -1.78
CA GLU A 298 0.42 17.11 -1.28
C GLU A 298 -1.02 17.16 -1.82
#